data_b1c7f15685a2da0cf1872b140bd5d988
#
_entry.id   b1c7f15685a2da0cf1872b140bd5d988
#
_cell.length_a   1.000
_cell.length_b   1.000
_cell.length_c   1.000
_cell.angle_alpha   90.00
_cell.angle_beta   90.00
_cell.angle_gamma   90.00
#
_symmetry.space_group_name_H-M   'P 1'
#
loop_
_entity.id
_entity.type
_entity.pdbx_description
1 polymer ?
#
loop_
_entity_poly.entity_id
_entity_poly.type
_entity_poly.pdbx_seq_one_letter_code
_entity_poly.pdbx_strand_id
1 'polypeptide(L)'
;MFTMPKDPKRKSTQYKPLTVMQEAYAQEYVKCPENQTQAAINAGFSPKSAHVKASTMMRDERIQKRIAELMEERNKRLRVSADYVLLRLVEIDQMDVLDILNDDGGLKPIREWPKIWRTTLSGFDLSSTIMNMDETTIETILKK
;
A
#
# COMPACT_ATOMS: atom_id res chain seq x y z
N MET A 1 14.98 55.57 -14.82
CA MET A 1 15.13 54.34 -15.62
C MET A 1 15.74 53.29 -14.72
N PHE A 2 14.91 52.42 -14.13
CA PHE A 2 15.35 51.38 -13.22
C PHE A 2 15.78 50.18 -14.07
N THR A 3 17.08 49.91 -14.16
CA THR A 3 17.62 48.70 -14.75
C THR A 3 17.59 47.61 -13.70
N MET A 4 16.69 46.61 -13.86
CA MET A 4 16.74 45.38 -13.08
C MET A 4 18.05 44.65 -13.34
N PRO A 5 18.75 44.17 -12.28
CA PRO A 5 19.93 43.35 -12.46
C PRO A 5 19.50 42.05 -13.14
N LYS A 6 20.12 41.73 -14.29
CA LYS A 6 20.04 40.40 -14.92
C LYS A 6 20.65 39.41 -13.98
N ASP A 7 19.80 38.54 -13.41
CA ASP A 7 20.21 37.41 -12.59
C ASP A 7 20.96 36.40 -13.48
N PRO A 8 22.30 36.28 -13.36
CA PRO A 8 23.05 35.36 -14.19
C PRO A 8 23.00 33.97 -13.57
N LYS A 9 22.35 33.03 -14.22
CA LYS A 9 22.45 31.58 -13.99
C LYS A 9 21.35 30.89 -13.20
N ARG A 10 20.11 31.20 -13.40
CA ARG A 10 19.10 30.13 -13.34
C ARG A 10 19.13 29.37 -14.65
N LYS A 11 20.06 28.43 -14.78
CA LYS A 11 19.92 27.38 -15.78
C LYS A 11 18.67 26.60 -15.40
N SER A 12 17.60 26.79 -16.17
CA SER A 12 16.31 26.13 -15.96
C SER A 12 16.46 24.62 -16.21
N THR A 13 17.02 23.93 -15.23
CA THR A 13 17.01 22.46 -15.17
C THR A 13 15.57 21.95 -15.08
N GLN A 14 14.66 22.81 -14.66
CA GLN A 14 13.24 22.52 -14.46
C GLN A 14 12.49 22.14 -15.76
N TYR A 15 13.02 22.51 -16.93
CA TYR A 15 12.40 22.23 -18.22
C TYR A 15 13.13 21.21 -19.07
N LYS A 16 14.20 20.59 -18.56
CA LYS A 16 14.88 19.51 -19.30
C LYS A 16 14.11 18.21 -19.11
N PRO A 17 13.80 17.48 -20.19
CA PRO A 17 13.20 16.17 -20.07
C PRO A 17 14.13 15.23 -19.30
N LEU A 18 13.54 14.23 -18.65
CA LEU A 18 14.30 13.17 -17.99
C LEU A 18 15.09 12.38 -19.03
N THR A 19 16.28 11.94 -18.64
CA THR A 19 17.05 11.01 -19.46
C THR A 19 16.39 9.62 -19.41
N VAL A 20 16.71 8.75 -20.37
CA VAL A 20 16.20 7.37 -20.41
C VAL A 20 16.45 6.64 -19.08
N MET A 21 17.64 6.80 -18.51
CA MET A 21 17.99 6.16 -17.23
C MET A 21 17.25 6.78 -16.03
N GLN A 22 16.94 8.07 -16.06
CA GLN A 22 16.15 8.73 -15.01
C GLN A 22 14.68 8.30 -15.08
N GLU A 23 14.13 8.17 -16.29
CA GLU A 23 12.77 7.63 -16.47
C GLU A 23 12.70 6.16 -16.03
N ALA A 24 13.67 5.34 -16.43
CA ALA A 24 13.77 3.96 -15.99
C ALA A 24 13.85 3.87 -14.44
N TYR A 25 14.64 4.74 -13.83
CA TYR A 25 14.71 4.81 -12.35
C TYR A 25 13.37 5.13 -11.72
N ALA A 26 12.64 6.12 -12.24
CA ALA A 26 11.32 6.47 -11.70
C ALA A 26 10.34 5.29 -11.80
N GLN A 27 10.35 4.56 -12.92
CA GLN A 27 9.53 3.37 -13.14
C GLN A 27 9.89 2.22 -12.19
N GLU A 28 11.19 1.94 -12.00
CA GLU A 28 11.64 0.90 -11.08
C GLU A 28 11.39 1.27 -9.61
N TYR A 29 11.53 2.55 -9.26
CA TYR A 29 11.23 3.02 -7.92
C TYR A 29 9.76 2.84 -7.53
N VAL A 30 8.83 3.07 -8.44
CA VAL A 30 7.38 2.86 -8.19
C VAL A 30 7.05 1.39 -7.94
N LYS A 31 7.84 0.45 -8.47
CA LYS A 31 7.66 -0.99 -8.20
C LYS A 31 8.10 -1.38 -6.79
N CYS A 32 9.19 -0.79 -6.29
CA CYS A 32 9.78 -1.08 -4.99
C CYS A 32 10.25 0.20 -4.29
N PRO A 33 9.33 1.01 -3.72
CA PRO A 33 9.67 2.30 -3.10
C PRO A 33 10.59 2.19 -1.88
N GLU A 34 10.64 1.02 -1.26
CA GLU A 34 11.42 0.77 -0.05
C GLU A 34 12.92 0.68 -0.32
N ASN A 35 13.33 0.41 -1.56
CA ASN A 35 14.73 0.20 -1.91
C ASN A 35 15.18 1.02 -3.13
N GLN A 36 15.46 2.30 -2.87
CA GLN A 36 15.93 3.23 -3.90
C GLN A 36 17.23 2.79 -4.59
N THR A 37 18.13 2.09 -3.88
CA THR A 37 19.38 1.60 -4.44
C THR A 37 19.13 0.47 -5.45
N GLN A 38 18.24 -0.46 -5.12
CA GLN A 38 17.85 -1.54 -6.03
C GLN A 38 17.15 -0.98 -7.27
N ALA A 39 16.29 0.02 -7.11
CA ALA A 39 15.67 0.69 -8.24
C ALA A 39 16.69 1.30 -9.19
N ALA A 40 17.78 1.89 -8.68
CA ALA A 40 18.86 2.41 -9.50
C ALA A 40 19.63 1.30 -10.23
N ILE A 41 19.90 0.17 -9.58
CA ILE A 41 20.53 -0.98 -10.23
C ILE A 41 19.65 -1.52 -11.35
N ASN A 42 18.37 -1.71 -11.10
CA ASN A 42 17.40 -2.18 -12.08
C ASN A 42 17.26 -1.22 -13.28
N ALA A 43 17.41 0.09 -13.03
CA ALA A 43 17.43 1.12 -14.07
C ALA A 43 18.72 1.13 -14.92
N GLY A 44 19.71 0.29 -14.58
CA GLY A 44 20.96 0.14 -15.32
C GLY A 44 22.16 0.92 -14.77
N PHE A 45 22.05 1.47 -13.55
CA PHE A 45 23.21 2.09 -12.90
C PHE A 45 24.13 1.04 -12.30
N SER A 46 25.45 1.31 -12.34
CA SER A 46 26.44 0.40 -11.74
C SER A 46 26.18 0.21 -10.23
N PRO A 47 26.20 -1.02 -9.70
CA PRO A 47 26.01 -1.31 -8.28
C PRO A 47 26.93 -0.48 -7.36
N LYS A 48 28.17 -0.22 -7.81
CA LYS A 48 29.14 0.58 -7.05
C LYS A 48 28.71 2.04 -6.85
N SER A 49 27.93 2.61 -7.78
CA SER A 49 27.49 4.01 -7.73
C SER A 49 25.97 4.15 -7.48
N ALA A 50 25.23 3.06 -7.49
CA ALA A 50 23.77 3.06 -7.41
C ALA A 50 23.22 3.81 -6.18
N HIS A 51 23.81 3.62 -5.01
CA HIS A 51 23.39 4.30 -3.80
C HIS A 51 23.50 5.83 -3.91
N VAL A 52 24.66 6.32 -4.39
CA VAL A 52 24.89 7.77 -4.55
C VAL A 52 23.98 8.34 -5.64
N LYS A 53 23.84 7.60 -6.77
CA LYS A 53 22.96 8.01 -7.87
C LYS A 53 21.49 8.05 -7.45
N ALA A 54 21.02 7.05 -6.73
CA ALA A 54 19.66 7.03 -6.17
C ALA A 54 19.40 8.24 -5.28
N SER A 55 20.28 8.52 -4.32
CA SER A 55 20.16 9.68 -3.42
C SER A 55 20.17 11.01 -4.19
N THR A 56 20.96 11.12 -5.24
CA THR A 56 20.99 12.32 -6.08
C THR A 56 19.70 12.46 -6.89
N MET A 57 19.19 11.36 -7.46
CA MET A 57 17.96 11.36 -8.24
C MET A 57 16.74 11.67 -7.41
N MET A 58 16.69 11.17 -6.15
CA MET A 58 15.60 11.48 -5.22
C MET A 58 15.56 12.96 -4.77
N ARG A 59 16.61 13.73 -4.98
CA ARG A 59 16.63 15.19 -4.76
C ARG A 59 16.23 16.00 -5.98
N ASP A 60 16.12 15.37 -7.14
CA ASP A 60 15.72 16.04 -8.38
C ASP A 60 14.19 16.15 -8.44
N GLU A 61 13.68 17.37 -8.37
CA GLU A 61 12.23 17.66 -8.38
C GLU A 61 11.50 17.08 -9.59
N ARG A 62 12.19 16.99 -10.75
CA ARG A 62 11.62 16.42 -11.98
C ARG A 62 11.36 14.93 -11.84
N ILE A 63 12.28 14.22 -11.18
CA ILE A 63 12.16 12.78 -10.91
C ILE A 63 11.08 12.54 -9.86
N GLN A 64 11.04 13.34 -8.81
CA GLN A 64 9.97 13.26 -7.79
C GLN A 64 8.59 13.48 -8.41
N LYS A 65 8.45 14.48 -9.27
CA LYS A 65 7.20 14.73 -9.99
C LYS A 65 6.82 13.53 -10.85
N ARG A 66 7.77 12.98 -11.61
CA ARG A 66 7.51 11.81 -12.45
C ARG A 66 7.11 10.57 -11.64
N ILE A 67 7.75 10.33 -10.51
CA ILE A 67 7.38 9.26 -9.56
C ILE A 67 5.94 9.46 -9.08
N ALA A 68 5.57 10.69 -8.69
CA ALA A 68 4.21 11.00 -8.24
C ALA A 68 3.17 10.73 -9.34
N GLU A 69 3.44 11.13 -10.58
CA GLU A 69 2.59 10.85 -11.75
C GLU A 69 2.42 9.34 -11.97
N LEU A 70 3.51 8.57 -11.95
CA LEU A 70 3.47 7.12 -12.12
C LEU A 70 2.72 6.41 -10.99
N MET A 71 2.87 6.89 -9.75
CA MET A 71 2.10 6.37 -8.61
C MET A 71 0.61 6.66 -8.76
N GLU A 72 0.24 7.86 -9.20
CA GLU A 72 -1.14 8.21 -9.45
C GLU A 72 -1.75 7.36 -10.59
N GLU A 73 -1.02 7.19 -11.70
CA GLU A 73 -1.43 6.30 -12.79
C GLU A 73 -1.64 4.85 -12.31
N ARG A 74 -0.72 4.35 -11.47
CA ARG A 74 -0.84 3.03 -10.84
C ARG A 74 -2.08 2.93 -9.96
N ASN A 75 -2.31 3.92 -9.10
CA ASN A 75 -3.46 3.94 -8.19
C ASN A 75 -4.79 4.00 -8.96
N LYS A 76 -4.86 4.83 -10.01
CA LYS A 76 -6.03 4.89 -10.91
C LYS A 76 -6.29 3.54 -11.59
N ARG A 77 -5.23 2.89 -12.09
CA ARG A 77 -5.35 1.57 -12.74
C ARG A 77 -5.82 0.48 -11.77
N LEU A 78 -5.31 0.49 -10.55
CA LEU A 78 -5.67 -0.48 -9.50
C LEU A 78 -6.97 -0.13 -8.80
N ARG A 79 -7.53 1.08 -9.02
CA ARG A 79 -8.69 1.63 -8.30
C ARG A 79 -8.49 1.61 -6.76
N VAL A 80 -7.25 1.72 -6.33
CA VAL A 80 -6.87 1.76 -4.91
C VAL A 80 -6.32 3.14 -4.60
N SER A 81 -6.97 3.84 -3.68
CA SER A 81 -6.51 5.10 -3.10
C SER A 81 -6.07 4.89 -1.65
N ALA A 82 -5.30 5.82 -1.10
CA ALA A 82 -4.99 5.83 0.32
C ALA A 82 -6.28 5.86 1.16
N ASP A 83 -7.26 6.65 0.74
CA ASP A 83 -8.56 6.74 1.41
C ASP A 83 -9.29 5.40 1.42
N TYR A 84 -9.26 4.65 0.31
CA TYR A 84 -9.84 3.31 0.26
C TYR A 84 -9.20 2.38 1.29
N VAL A 85 -7.86 2.40 1.40
CA VAL A 85 -7.13 1.56 2.37
C VAL A 85 -7.48 1.95 3.80
N LEU A 86 -7.50 3.25 4.10
CA LEU A 86 -7.85 3.77 5.42
C LEU A 86 -9.30 3.42 5.80
N LEU A 87 -10.25 3.62 4.90
CA LEU A 87 -11.64 3.23 5.13
C LEU A 87 -11.77 1.73 5.38
N ARG A 88 -11.03 0.91 4.63
CA ARG A 88 -11.03 -0.54 4.84
C ARG A 88 -10.47 -0.94 6.20
N LEU A 89 -9.44 -0.25 6.68
CA LEU A 89 -8.89 -0.47 8.03
C LEU A 89 -9.89 -0.07 9.12
N VAL A 90 -10.58 1.06 8.96
CA VAL A 90 -11.65 1.48 9.88
C VAL A 90 -12.79 0.46 9.92
N GLU A 91 -13.24 -0.04 8.76
CA GLU A 91 -14.27 -1.09 8.72
C GLU A 91 -13.84 -2.36 9.47
N ILE A 92 -12.54 -2.74 9.36
CA ILE A 92 -12.00 -3.91 10.08
C ILE A 92 -11.91 -3.65 11.58
N ASP A 93 -11.54 -2.44 11.98
CA ASP A 93 -11.45 -2.04 13.39
C ASP A 93 -12.83 -2.07 14.08
N GLN A 94 -13.87 -1.71 13.33
CA GLN A 94 -15.26 -1.69 13.80
C GLN A 94 -15.98 -3.04 13.73
N MET A 95 -15.30 -4.13 13.38
CA MET A 95 -15.91 -5.46 13.37
C MET A 95 -16.27 -5.91 14.78
N ASP A 96 -17.54 -6.22 14.98
CA ASP A 96 -18.05 -6.73 16.25
C ASP A 96 -18.39 -8.23 16.11
N VAL A 97 -17.88 -9.05 17.03
CA VAL A 97 -18.14 -10.49 17.04
C VAL A 97 -19.64 -10.82 17.16
N LEU A 98 -20.42 -9.93 17.75
CA LEU A 98 -21.88 -10.08 17.85
C LEU A 98 -22.59 -10.05 16.49
N ASP A 99 -21.95 -9.51 15.47
CA ASP A 99 -22.50 -9.54 14.10
C ASP A 99 -22.70 -10.97 13.60
N ILE A 100 -21.88 -11.91 14.06
CA ILE A 100 -21.84 -13.30 13.58
C ILE A 100 -22.29 -14.33 14.59
N LEU A 101 -22.62 -13.90 15.83
CA LEU A 101 -23.13 -14.75 16.89
C LEU A 101 -24.64 -14.60 17.05
N ASN A 102 -25.31 -15.72 17.36
CA ASN A 102 -26.67 -15.72 17.87
C ASN A 102 -26.70 -15.43 19.39
N ASP A 103 -27.86 -15.18 19.94
CA ASP A 103 -28.05 -14.91 21.39
C ASP A 103 -27.66 -16.10 22.29
N ASP A 104 -27.65 -17.30 21.74
CA ASP A 104 -27.23 -18.54 22.43
C ASP A 104 -25.72 -18.79 22.37
N GLY A 105 -24.97 -17.86 21.76
CA GLY A 105 -23.51 -17.97 21.54
C GLY A 105 -23.11 -18.85 20.33
N GLY A 106 -24.07 -19.43 19.62
CA GLY A 106 -23.83 -20.14 18.37
C GLY A 106 -23.52 -19.20 17.21
N LEU A 107 -22.87 -19.72 16.17
CA LEU A 107 -22.62 -18.95 14.96
C LEU A 107 -23.88 -18.82 14.11
N LYS A 108 -24.15 -17.61 13.61
CA LYS A 108 -25.12 -17.40 12.54
C LYS A 108 -24.69 -18.15 11.27
N PRO A 109 -25.64 -18.51 10.41
CA PRO A 109 -25.28 -19.02 9.07
C PRO A 109 -24.34 -18.08 8.34
N ILE A 110 -23.28 -18.60 7.72
CA ILE A 110 -22.23 -17.77 7.06
C ILE A 110 -22.81 -16.80 6.04
N ARG A 111 -23.91 -17.15 5.38
CA ARG A 111 -24.61 -16.26 4.41
C ARG A 111 -25.18 -15.00 5.05
N GLU A 112 -25.43 -15.03 6.36
CA GLU A 112 -25.98 -13.90 7.13
C GLU A 112 -24.88 -13.01 7.72
N TRP A 113 -23.63 -13.46 7.64
CA TRP A 113 -22.51 -12.66 8.12
C TRP A 113 -22.34 -11.39 7.26
N PRO A 114 -22.04 -10.25 7.86
CA PRO A 114 -21.69 -9.06 7.11
C PRO A 114 -20.54 -9.32 6.14
N LYS A 115 -20.55 -8.64 5.00
CA LYS A 115 -19.53 -8.84 3.96
C LYS A 115 -18.10 -8.64 4.49
N ILE A 116 -17.92 -7.68 5.40
CA ILE A 116 -16.63 -7.39 6.02
C ILE A 116 -16.02 -8.63 6.67
N TRP A 117 -16.81 -9.38 7.43
CA TRP A 117 -16.39 -10.61 8.06
C TRP A 117 -15.94 -11.67 7.06
N ARG A 118 -16.73 -11.90 6.01
CA ARG A 118 -16.45 -12.90 4.98
C ARG A 118 -15.22 -12.59 4.14
N THR A 119 -14.82 -11.31 4.05
CA THR A 119 -13.68 -10.85 3.22
C THR A 119 -12.43 -10.56 4.04
N THR A 120 -12.51 -10.58 5.36
CA THR A 120 -11.40 -10.24 6.26
C THR A 120 -10.84 -11.46 6.97
N LEU A 121 -11.70 -12.44 7.30
CA LEU A 121 -11.25 -13.67 7.94
C LEU A 121 -10.30 -14.45 7.04
N SER A 122 -9.13 -14.78 7.57
CA SER A 122 -8.17 -15.68 6.92
C SER A 122 -8.41 -17.16 7.25
N GLY A 123 -9.18 -17.42 8.32
CA GLY A 123 -9.57 -18.76 8.76
C GLY A 123 -10.33 -18.68 10.07
N PHE A 124 -11.04 -19.73 10.41
CA PHE A 124 -11.60 -19.94 11.73
C PHE A 124 -11.62 -21.44 12.05
N ASP A 125 -11.39 -21.76 13.32
CA ASP A 125 -11.43 -23.13 13.80
C ASP A 125 -12.69 -23.29 14.66
N LEU A 126 -13.47 -24.31 14.36
CA LEU A 126 -14.61 -24.75 15.17
C LEU A 126 -14.19 -26.00 15.92
N SER A 127 -14.10 -25.92 17.23
CA SER A 127 -13.95 -27.09 18.08
C SER A 127 -15.23 -27.35 18.86
N SER A 128 -15.80 -28.52 18.68
CA SER A 128 -16.91 -29.02 19.49
C SER A 128 -16.38 -30.08 20.46
N THR A 129 -16.51 -29.85 21.76
CA THR A 129 -16.20 -30.85 22.77
C THR A 129 -17.51 -31.44 23.26
N ILE A 130 -17.71 -32.73 23.01
CA ILE A 130 -18.82 -33.49 23.57
C ILE A 130 -18.38 -33.98 24.96
N MET A 131 -18.81 -33.30 25.98
CA MET A 131 -18.61 -33.76 27.35
C MET A 131 -19.88 -34.50 27.83
N ASN A 132 -19.76 -35.82 27.95
CA ASN A 132 -20.72 -36.80 28.47
C ASN A 132 -22.15 -36.72 27.88
N MET A 133 -22.82 -37.86 27.93
CA MET A 133 -24.08 -38.11 27.23
C MET A 133 -25.27 -37.18 27.55
N ASP A 134 -25.15 -36.31 28.54
CA ASP A 134 -26.26 -35.47 28.99
C ASP A 134 -26.08 -33.96 28.77
N GLU A 135 -24.86 -33.48 28.42
CA GLU A 135 -24.63 -32.07 28.11
C GLU A 135 -23.65 -31.89 26.95
N THR A 136 -24.11 -31.27 25.91
CA THR A 136 -23.27 -30.91 24.74
C THR A 136 -22.86 -29.44 24.89
N THR A 137 -21.59 -29.18 25.20
CA THR A 137 -21.03 -27.84 25.17
C THR A 137 -20.29 -27.65 23.85
N ILE A 138 -20.71 -26.66 23.07
CA ILE A 138 -20.02 -26.26 21.82
C ILE A 138 -19.17 -25.04 22.13
N GLU A 139 -17.85 -25.20 22.08
CA GLU A 139 -16.92 -24.07 22.13
C GLU A 139 -16.49 -23.69 20.70
N THR A 140 -16.74 -22.46 20.35
CA THR A 140 -16.30 -21.89 19.07
C THR A 140 -15.14 -20.96 19.32
N ILE A 141 -13.97 -21.28 18.75
CA ILE A 141 -12.79 -20.44 18.82
C ILE A 141 -12.60 -19.74 17.46
N LEU A 142 -12.73 -18.43 17.46
CA LEU A 142 -12.48 -17.59 16.29
C LEU A 142 -11.07 -17.04 16.37
N LYS A 143 -10.26 -17.29 15.34
CA LYS A 143 -8.95 -16.65 15.16
C LYS A 143 -9.04 -15.59 14.07
N LYS A 144 -8.56 -14.41 14.38
CA LYS A 144 -8.38 -13.29 13.45
C LYS A 144 -7.10 -13.43 12.67
#